data_0232f7152fc2a0d74a9cbbd01c28e3bb
#
_entry.id   0232f7152fc2a0d74a9cbbd01c28e3bb
#
_cell.length_a   1.000
_cell.length_b   1.000
_cell.length_c   1.000
_cell.angle_alpha   90.00
_cell.angle_beta   90.00
_cell.angle_gamma   90.00
#
_symmetry.space_group_name_H-M   'P 1'
#
loop_
_entity.id
_entity.type
_entity.pdbx_description
1 polymer ?
#
loop_
_entity_poly.entity_id
_entity_poly.type
_entity_poly.pdbx_seq_one_letter_code
_entity_poly.pdbx_strand_id
1 'polypeptide(L)'
;PQSVVVHFEGISNGTDLASGQKKYQVDNQQKFLEKWKNELEKDHFENGTNVFLARERSCNRKHVLVIDHYVPQYDKDAGSKTTFMYLKMLVKKGYQVTFLGDNFYPHQPYTSVLQQMGILVLYGPKYAENCKEWLIENLPYFDVVYLNRPHITIKYIDLIKEHARGRIIYYGHDLHFLRIHREYELSGDKKLLEESEKWKEQELYIMYKADMNYYPSEVECTEIHKIDPDIPVKAITAYVYDRFQNIAYMPEKRDGLLFVGGFGHTPNLDAVQWFLDKIYPEVYQTTHAPFYIVGSNAPKEITELTTEGVVVKGFVSEEELQQLYSYCRMAVVPLRYGAGVKGKVVEALYYGIPIVTTSVGAEGIEGVDDIVAVQDEEKALIETITKLYDNRAALIEMHNKSQKYICDHFSTDAAWSVIAKDFNY
;
A
#
# COMPACT_ATOMS: atom_id res chain seq x y z
N PRO A 1 -23.09 7.96 3.04
CA PRO A 1 -23.24 6.85 4.01
C PRO A 1 -23.24 7.32 5.47
N GLN A 2 -22.80 8.54 5.79
CA GLN A 2 -22.75 9.04 7.18
C GLN A 2 -24.02 9.78 7.62
N SER A 3 -24.95 10.01 6.69
CA SER A 3 -26.22 10.68 6.99
C SER A 3 -27.27 9.62 7.31
N VAL A 4 -27.72 9.60 8.55
CA VAL A 4 -28.79 8.69 9.03
C VAL A 4 -30.06 9.48 9.19
N VAL A 5 -31.12 9.07 8.50
CA VAL A 5 -32.46 9.64 8.64
C VAL A 5 -33.37 8.55 9.19
N VAL A 6 -34.01 8.84 10.32
CA VAL A 6 -35.04 7.97 10.90
C VAL A 6 -36.39 8.44 10.40
N HIS A 7 -37.11 7.58 9.68
CA HIS A 7 -38.43 7.84 9.15
C HIS A 7 -39.45 6.91 9.80
N PHE A 8 -40.45 7.50 10.47
CA PHE A 8 -41.56 6.76 11.05
C PHE A 8 -42.73 6.77 10.06
N GLU A 9 -42.89 5.67 9.32
CA GLU A 9 -43.92 5.61 8.30
C GLU A 9 -45.33 5.71 8.88
N GLY A 10 -46.18 6.51 8.21
CA GLY A 10 -47.60 6.65 8.59
C GLY A 10 -47.88 7.71 9.63
N ILE A 11 -46.89 8.25 10.36
CA ILE A 11 -47.15 9.25 11.43
C ILE A 11 -47.65 10.56 10.84
N SER A 12 -47.05 11.03 9.73
CA SER A 12 -47.39 12.39 9.18
C SER A 12 -48.58 12.38 8.21
N ASN A 13 -48.67 11.34 7.35
CA ASN A 13 -49.64 11.36 6.23
C ASN A 13 -50.36 10.01 6.01
N GLY A 14 -50.37 9.13 7.00
CA GLY A 14 -50.93 7.77 6.86
C GLY A 14 -50.16 6.88 5.90
N THR A 15 -50.69 5.68 5.62
CA THR A 15 -50.10 4.70 4.70
C THR A 15 -50.97 4.44 3.43
N ASP A 16 -52.18 4.99 3.38
CA ASP A 16 -53.11 4.80 2.28
C ASP A 16 -52.72 5.60 1.04
N LEU A 17 -52.45 4.91 -0.07
CA LEU A 17 -52.11 5.52 -1.36
C LEU A 17 -53.32 6.10 -2.13
N ALA A 18 -54.56 5.80 -1.68
CA ALA A 18 -55.77 6.28 -2.32
C ALA A 18 -56.25 7.61 -1.73
N SER A 19 -55.72 8.04 -0.59
CA SER A 19 -56.18 9.23 0.12
C SER A 19 -55.03 10.15 0.58
N GLY A 20 -55.38 11.40 0.93
CA GLY A 20 -54.44 12.37 1.46
C GLY A 20 -53.32 12.76 0.48
N GLN A 21 -52.15 13.10 1.01
CA GLN A 21 -50.99 13.47 0.20
C GLN A 21 -50.34 12.28 -0.52
N LYS A 22 -50.53 11.06 0.00
CA LYS A 22 -49.92 9.85 -0.62
C LYS A 22 -50.56 9.46 -1.95
N LYS A 23 -51.77 9.91 -2.29
CA LYS A 23 -52.36 9.68 -3.63
C LYS A 23 -51.51 10.22 -4.76
N TYR A 24 -50.73 11.30 -4.52
CA TYR A 24 -49.83 11.89 -5.52
C TYR A 24 -48.51 11.08 -5.68
N GLN A 25 -48.28 10.09 -4.83
CA GLN A 25 -47.03 9.32 -4.87
C GLN A 25 -46.92 8.53 -6.16
N VAL A 26 -48.00 7.92 -6.61
CA VAL A 26 -48.05 7.12 -7.86
C VAL A 26 -47.83 8.05 -9.07
N ASP A 27 -48.57 9.19 -9.14
CA ASP A 27 -48.41 10.15 -10.23
C ASP A 27 -47.01 10.75 -10.27
N ASN A 28 -46.45 11.07 -9.11
CA ASN A 28 -45.11 11.64 -9.00
C ASN A 28 -44.03 10.61 -9.34
N GLN A 29 -44.24 9.34 -9.02
CA GLN A 29 -43.36 8.24 -9.43
C GLN A 29 -43.31 8.14 -10.94
N GLN A 30 -44.46 8.17 -11.62
CA GLN A 30 -44.50 8.14 -13.09
C GLN A 30 -43.79 9.35 -13.70
N LYS A 31 -44.05 10.56 -13.22
CA LYS A 31 -43.37 11.77 -13.68
C LYS A 31 -41.87 11.73 -13.45
N PHE A 32 -41.44 11.14 -12.32
CA PHE A 32 -40.02 10.96 -12.03
C PHE A 32 -39.37 9.98 -13.02
N LEU A 33 -40.02 8.83 -13.28
CA LEU A 33 -39.54 7.86 -14.25
C LEU A 33 -39.41 8.45 -15.66
N GLU A 34 -40.46 9.19 -16.12
CA GLU A 34 -40.42 9.85 -17.43
C GLU A 34 -39.30 10.89 -17.53
N LYS A 35 -39.15 11.73 -16.47
CA LYS A 35 -38.13 12.77 -16.45
C LYS A 35 -36.70 12.23 -16.41
N TRP A 36 -36.46 11.16 -15.66
CA TRP A 36 -35.13 10.64 -15.38
C TRP A 36 -34.81 9.32 -16.10
N LYS A 37 -35.66 8.89 -17.03
CA LYS A 37 -35.56 7.60 -17.70
C LYS A 37 -34.15 7.30 -18.20
N ASN A 38 -33.56 8.23 -18.95
CA ASN A 38 -32.22 8.03 -19.52
C ASN A 38 -31.12 7.85 -18.46
N GLU A 39 -31.21 8.59 -17.34
CA GLU A 39 -30.25 8.49 -16.24
C GLU A 39 -30.43 7.19 -15.45
N LEU A 40 -31.69 6.77 -15.28
CA LEU A 40 -32.02 5.53 -14.57
C LEU A 40 -31.55 4.31 -15.38
N GLU A 41 -31.84 4.29 -16.69
CA GLU A 41 -31.43 3.20 -17.59
C GLU A 41 -29.90 3.13 -17.75
N LYS A 42 -29.21 4.28 -17.67
CA LYS A 42 -27.77 4.36 -17.82
C LYS A 42 -27.01 3.85 -16.58
N ASP A 43 -27.43 4.21 -15.38
CA ASP A 43 -26.59 4.06 -14.18
C ASP A 43 -27.21 3.15 -13.11
N HIS A 44 -28.52 2.83 -13.19
CA HIS A 44 -29.24 2.11 -12.14
C HIS A 44 -29.72 0.73 -12.61
N PHE A 45 -29.83 -0.19 -11.67
CA PHE A 45 -30.48 -1.49 -11.88
C PHE A 45 -32.00 -1.33 -11.94
N GLU A 46 -32.68 -2.24 -12.62
CA GLU A 46 -34.15 -2.33 -12.56
C GLU A 46 -34.62 -2.48 -11.12
N ASN A 47 -35.80 -1.91 -10.84
CA ASN A 47 -36.38 -1.94 -9.51
C ASN A 47 -36.56 -3.40 -8.99
N GLY A 48 -36.03 -3.67 -7.82
CA GLY A 48 -36.10 -4.98 -7.17
C GLY A 48 -35.10 -6.03 -7.68
N THR A 49 -34.23 -5.68 -8.65
CA THR A 49 -33.15 -6.56 -9.12
C THR A 49 -31.82 -6.18 -8.48
N ASN A 50 -30.93 -7.16 -8.28
CA ASN A 50 -29.56 -6.96 -7.77
C ASN A 50 -29.52 -6.02 -6.55
N VAL A 51 -30.34 -6.24 -5.55
CA VAL A 51 -30.58 -5.32 -4.42
C VAL A 51 -29.30 -4.86 -3.72
N PHE A 52 -28.29 -5.74 -3.61
CA PHE A 52 -26.99 -5.37 -3.04
C PHE A 52 -26.30 -4.26 -3.85
N LEU A 53 -26.31 -4.35 -5.19
CA LEU A 53 -25.67 -3.40 -6.10
C LEU A 53 -26.59 -2.20 -6.39
N ALA A 54 -27.90 -2.36 -6.32
CA ALA A 54 -28.90 -1.35 -6.70
C ALA A 54 -28.90 -0.09 -5.84
N ARG A 55 -28.27 -0.10 -4.67
CA ARG A 55 -28.12 1.08 -3.79
C ARG A 55 -27.17 2.15 -4.33
N GLU A 56 -26.45 1.87 -5.40
CA GLU A 56 -25.46 2.76 -6.00
C GLU A 56 -25.70 2.90 -7.51
N ARG A 57 -25.17 3.97 -8.10
CA ARG A 57 -25.24 4.21 -9.55
C ARG A 57 -24.12 3.44 -10.25
N SER A 58 -24.18 2.11 -10.25
CA SER A 58 -23.06 1.25 -10.62
C SER A 58 -23.40 0.09 -11.55
N CYS A 59 -24.59 0.07 -12.18
CA CYS A 59 -25.01 -1.04 -13.05
C CYS A 59 -24.04 -1.27 -14.24
N ASN A 60 -23.36 -0.22 -14.71
CA ASN A 60 -22.39 -0.27 -15.80
C ASN A 60 -20.93 -0.21 -15.32
N ARG A 61 -20.69 -0.42 -14.02
CA ARG A 61 -19.33 -0.45 -13.46
C ARG A 61 -18.96 -1.87 -13.08
N LYS A 62 -17.69 -2.20 -13.24
CA LYS A 62 -17.14 -3.42 -12.68
C LYS A 62 -16.97 -3.28 -11.18
N HIS A 63 -17.29 -4.35 -10.47
CA HIS A 63 -17.26 -4.41 -9.01
C HIS A 63 -16.02 -5.15 -8.53
N VAL A 64 -15.31 -4.56 -7.59
CA VAL A 64 -14.11 -5.14 -6.98
C VAL A 64 -14.32 -5.29 -5.47
N LEU A 65 -14.16 -6.51 -4.96
CA LEU A 65 -14.04 -6.76 -3.53
C LEU A 65 -12.56 -6.79 -3.15
N VAL A 66 -12.16 -5.92 -2.23
CA VAL A 66 -10.81 -5.90 -1.68
C VAL A 66 -10.84 -6.39 -0.24
N ILE A 67 -10.04 -7.40 0.08
CA ILE A 67 -9.90 -7.94 1.45
C ILE A 67 -8.48 -7.71 1.93
N ASP A 68 -8.32 -7.09 3.10
CA ASP A 68 -7.05 -6.85 3.76
C ASP A 68 -7.20 -7.01 5.29
N HIS A 69 -6.11 -6.87 6.02
CA HIS A 69 -6.05 -7.03 7.48
C HIS A 69 -6.99 -6.07 8.22
N TYR A 70 -6.91 -4.78 7.90
CA TYR A 70 -7.73 -3.70 8.47
C TYR A 70 -7.89 -2.57 7.45
N VAL A 71 -8.75 -1.62 7.76
CA VAL A 71 -8.86 -0.38 6.97
C VAL A 71 -7.47 0.29 6.90
N PRO A 72 -6.94 0.55 5.68
CA PRO A 72 -5.55 0.96 5.51
C PRO A 72 -5.22 2.28 6.19
N GLN A 73 -4.35 2.21 7.18
CA GLN A 73 -3.81 3.35 7.92
C GLN A 73 -2.55 3.85 7.18
N TYR A 74 -2.78 4.56 6.08
CA TYR A 74 -1.80 4.89 5.05
C TYR A 74 -0.62 5.75 5.51
N ASP A 75 -0.69 6.35 6.69
CA ASP A 75 0.36 7.14 7.33
C ASP A 75 1.15 6.37 8.39
N LYS A 76 0.81 5.09 8.64
CA LYS A 76 1.42 4.30 9.71
C LYS A 76 2.30 3.16 9.22
N ASP A 77 1.94 2.52 8.13
CA ASP A 77 2.73 1.41 7.57
C ASP A 77 2.71 1.39 6.04
N ALA A 78 3.79 0.86 5.47
CA ALA A 78 4.02 0.83 4.04
C ALA A 78 2.98 -0.02 3.27
N GLY A 79 2.55 -1.15 3.83
CA GLY A 79 1.54 -2.01 3.21
C GLY A 79 0.19 -1.33 3.14
N SER A 80 -0.24 -0.67 4.22
CA SER A 80 -1.46 0.16 4.24
C SER A 80 -1.38 1.30 3.23
N LYS A 81 -0.22 1.96 3.11
CA LYS A 81 0.00 3.02 2.10
C LYS A 81 -0.20 2.49 0.69
N THR A 82 0.39 1.34 0.38
CA THR A 82 0.22 0.67 -0.93
C THR A 82 -1.23 0.30 -1.19
N THR A 83 -1.89 -0.40 -0.26
CA THR A 83 -3.32 -0.76 -0.39
C THR A 83 -4.19 0.50 -0.65
N PHE A 84 -3.98 1.57 0.10
CA PHE A 84 -4.72 2.83 -0.07
C PHE A 84 -4.52 3.46 -1.46
N MET A 85 -3.27 3.46 -1.95
CA MET A 85 -2.96 3.98 -3.29
C MET A 85 -3.65 3.18 -4.41
N TYR A 86 -3.69 1.84 -4.28
CA TYR A 86 -4.40 0.98 -5.21
C TYR A 86 -5.92 1.17 -5.14
N LEU A 87 -6.50 1.33 -3.96
CA LEU A 87 -7.91 1.67 -3.80
C LEU A 87 -8.26 2.99 -4.50
N LYS A 88 -7.45 4.03 -4.32
CA LYS A 88 -7.60 5.32 -5.03
C LYS A 88 -7.54 5.13 -6.55
N MET A 89 -6.58 4.35 -7.02
CA MET A 89 -6.41 4.07 -8.46
C MET A 89 -7.63 3.36 -9.03
N LEU A 90 -8.14 2.32 -8.39
CA LEU A 90 -9.33 1.59 -8.83
C LEU A 90 -10.55 2.50 -8.92
N VAL A 91 -10.80 3.32 -7.90
CA VAL A 91 -11.89 4.31 -7.92
C VAL A 91 -11.70 5.31 -9.07
N LYS A 92 -10.49 5.85 -9.26
CA LYS A 92 -10.17 6.77 -10.37
C LYS A 92 -10.36 6.14 -11.74
N LYS A 93 -10.13 4.85 -11.89
CA LYS A 93 -10.37 4.07 -13.12
C LYS A 93 -11.83 3.64 -13.30
N GLY A 94 -12.72 4.04 -12.40
CA GLY A 94 -14.17 3.88 -12.53
C GLY A 94 -14.75 2.59 -11.95
N TYR A 95 -13.96 1.82 -11.20
CA TYR A 95 -14.44 0.62 -10.51
C TYR A 95 -15.28 0.98 -9.29
N GLN A 96 -16.29 0.15 -9.03
CA GLN A 96 -17.02 0.17 -7.77
C GLN A 96 -16.33 -0.73 -6.76
N VAL A 97 -15.78 -0.14 -5.71
CA VAL A 97 -14.95 -0.86 -4.74
C VAL A 97 -15.72 -1.12 -3.45
N THR A 98 -15.71 -2.39 -3.02
CA THR A 98 -16.11 -2.81 -1.67
C THR A 98 -14.87 -3.24 -0.92
N PHE A 99 -14.66 -2.72 0.28
CA PHE A 99 -13.52 -3.04 1.13
C PHE A 99 -13.95 -3.79 2.38
N LEU A 100 -13.30 -4.92 2.66
CA LEU A 100 -13.46 -5.72 3.87
C LEU A 100 -12.13 -5.77 4.63
N GLY A 101 -12.10 -5.18 5.82
CA GLY A 101 -11.01 -5.38 6.78
C GLY A 101 -11.30 -6.58 7.67
N ASP A 102 -10.39 -7.55 7.75
CA ASP A 102 -10.55 -8.81 8.51
C ASP A 102 -10.86 -8.60 10.01
N ASN A 103 -10.46 -7.46 10.56
CA ASN A 103 -10.77 -7.09 11.94
C ASN A 103 -12.15 -6.44 12.13
N PHE A 104 -12.87 -6.14 11.06
CA PHE A 104 -14.19 -5.49 11.03
C PHE A 104 -14.29 -4.21 11.84
N TYR A 105 -13.17 -3.54 12.08
CA TYR A 105 -13.11 -2.32 12.90
C TYR A 105 -13.01 -1.06 12.02
N PRO A 106 -13.88 -0.04 12.27
CA PRO A 106 -13.87 1.20 11.48
C PRO A 106 -12.81 2.18 11.98
N HIS A 107 -11.54 1.94 11.67
CA HIS A 107 -10.44 2.85 12.03
C HIS A 107 -10.66 4.26 11.50
N GLN A 108 -10.79 5.25 12.39
CA GLN A 108 -10.93 6.65 12.01
C GLN A 108 -9.56 7.37 12.05
N PRO A 109 -9.33 8.34 11.16
CA PRO A 109 -10.24 8.88 10.12
C PRO A 109 -10.30 8.06 8.82
N TYR A 110 -9.55 6.99 8.69
CA TYR A 110 -9.29 6.24 7.45
C TYR A 110 -10.56 5.66 6.83
N THR A 111 -11.46 5.10 7.65
CA THR A 111 -12.75 4.59 7.18
C THR A 111 -13.58 5.70 6.53
N SER A 112 -13.64 6.88 7.16
CA SER A 112 -14.36 8.03 6.60
C SER A 112 -13.77 8.50 5.28
N VAL A 113 -12.44 8.48 5.15
CA VAL A 113 -11.75 8.83 3.89
C VAL A 113 -12.12 7.86 2.77
N LEU A 114 -12.11 6.55 3.01
CA LEU A 114 -12.53 5.56 2.01
C LEU A 114 -13.99 5.75 1.60
N GLN A 115 -14.88 5.98 2.57
CA GLN A 115 -16.30 6.21 2.30
C GLN A 115 -16.53 7.50 1.49
N GLN A 116 -15.78 8.57 1.75
CA GLN A 116 -15.82 9.81 0.96
C GLN A 116 -15.34 9.62 -0.49
N MET A 117 -14.46 8.64 -0.72
CA MET A 117 -14.05 8.23 -2.07
C MET A 117 -15.11 7.38 -2.80
N GLY A 118 -16.22 7.04 -2.14
CA GLY A 118 -17.26 6.16 -2.69
C GLY A 118 -17.02 4.67 -2.48
N ILE A 119 -16.06 4.30 -1.63
CA ILE A 119 -15.78 2.89 -1.30
C ILE A 119 -16.76 2.42 -0.22
N LEU A 120 -17.43 1.28 -0.47
CA LEU A 120 -18.22 0.62 0.55
C LEU A 120 -17.30 -0.13 1.52
N VAL A 121 -17.24 0.30 2.77
CA VAL A 121 -16.46 -0.36 3.81
C VAL A 121 -17.36 -1.23 4.67
N LEU A 122 -17.05 -2.53 4.75
CA LEU A 122 -17.78 -3.51 5.54
C LEU A 122 -17.16 -3.58 6.94
N TYR A 123 -17.92 -3.18 7.97
CA TYR A 123 -17.45 -3.17 9.36
C TYR A 123 -18.60 -3.37 10.36
N GLY A 124 -18.23 -3.65 11.59
CA GLY A 124 -19.14 -3.79 12.71
C GLY A 124 -19.67 -5.20 12.91
N PRO A 125 -20.41 -5.45 14.01
CA PRO A 125 -20.84 -6.78 14.44
C PRO A 125 -21.62 -7.55 13.37
N LYS A 126 -22.50 -6.85 12.62
CA LYS A 126 -23.29 -7.47 11.54
C LYS A 126 -22.44 -8.23 10.52
N TYR A 127 -21.30 -7.66 10.12
CA TYR A 127 -20.40 -8.28 9.15
C TYR A 127 -19.42 -9.24 9.82
N ALA A 128 -18.96 -8.95 11.03
CA ALA A 128 -18.08 -9.84 11.77
C ALA A 128 -18.72 -11.21 12.08
N GLU A 129 -19.98 -11.19 12.50
CA GLU A 129 -20.73 -12.40 12.87
C GLU A 129 -21.21 -13.22 11.68
N ASN A 130 -21.47 -12.57 10.53
CA ASN A 130 -22.07 -13.19 9.34
C ASN A 130 -21.18 -13.03 8.09
N CYS A 131 -19.87 -12.93 8.26
CA CYS A 131 -18.95 -12.66 7.15
C CYS A 131 -18.99 -13.77 6.09
N LYS A 132 -19.00 -15.01 6.51
CA LYS A 132 -19.00 -16.17 5.62
C LYS A 132 -20.28 -16.22 4.78
N GLU A 133 -21.42 -16.08 5.42
CA GLU A 133 -22.74 -16.07 4.78
C GLU A 133 -22.84 -14.89 3.81
N TRP A 134 -22.39 -13.71 4.24
CA TRP A 134 -22.35 -12.52 3.39
C TRP A 134 -21.48 -12.73 2.15
N LEU A 135 -20.31 -13.34 2.30
CA LEU A 135 -19.41 -13.64 1.18
C LEU A 135 -20.08 -14.62 0.21
N ILE A 136 -20.66 -15.72 0.69
CA ILE A 136 -21.36 -16.71 -0.15
C ILE A 136 -22.47 -16.03 -0.97
N GLU A 137 -23.27 -15.17 -0.35
CA GLU A 137 -24.38 -14.48 -1.01
C GLU A 137 -23.93 -13.44 -2.04
N ASN A 138 -22.78 -12.77 -1.80
CA ASN A 138 -22.41 -11.58 -2.55
C ASN A 138 -21.21 -11.78 -3.49
N LEU A 139 -20.37 -12.80 -3.29
CA LEU A 139 -19.23 -13.09 -4.18
C LEU A 139 -19.58 -13.17 -5.66
N PRO A 140 -20.76 -13.75 -6.07
CA PRO A 140 -21.15 -13.82 -7.47
C PRO A 140 -21.34 -12.48 -8.18
N TYR A 141 -21.42 -11.36 -7.44
CA TYR A 141 -21.61 -10.02 -7.99
C TYR A 141 -20.30 -9.26 -8.23
N PHE A 142 -19.18 -9.80 -7.79
CA PHE A 142 -17.87 -9.15 -7.98
C PHE A 142 -17.18 -9.68 -9.23
N ASP A 143 -16.72 -8.76 -10.08
CA ASP A 143 -15.90 -9.08 -11.25
C ASP A 143 -14.47 -9.45 -10.85
N VAL A 144 -13.96 -8.82 -9.79
CA VAL A 144 -12.62 -9.10 -9.25
C VAL A 144 -12.69 -9.20 -7.73
N VAL A 145 -12.02 -10.21 -7.19
CA VAL A 145 -11.72 -10.34 -5.76
C VAL A 145 -10.22 -10.16 -5.57
N TYR A 146 -9.84 -9.05 -4.91
CA TYR A 146 -8.45 -8.65 -4.70
C TYR A 146 -8.06 -8.90 -3.24
N LEU A 147 -7.19 -9.89 -3.01
CA LEU A 147 -6.80 -10.39 -1.71
C LEU A 147 -5.42 -9.89 -1.33
N ASN A 148 -5.27 -9.39 -0.12
CA ASN A 148 -3.99 -8.88 0.36
C ASN A 148 -3.48 -9.74 1.52
N ARG A 149 -2.16 -9.91 1.58
CA ARG A 149 -1.39 -10.53 2.66
C ARG A 149 -1.71 -12.01 2.87
N PRO A 150 -0.69 -12.87 3.00
CA PRO A 150 -0.91 -14.32 3.07
C PRO A 150 -1.69 -14.74 4.32
N HIS A 151 -1.41 -14.16 5.50
CA HIS A 151 -2.07 -14.49 6.76
C HIS A 151 -3.57 -14.10 6.81
N ILE A 152 -4.00 -13.20 5.92
CA ILE A 152 -5.41 -12.86 5.73
C ILE A 152 -6.02 -13.73 4.64
N THR A 153 -5.38 -13.78 3.49
CA THR A 153 -5.87 -14.49 2.31
C THR A 153 -6.15 -15.97 2.61
N ILE A 154 -5.31 -16.64 3.40
CA ILE A 154 -5.48 -18.05 3.76
C ILE A 154 -6.82 -18.34 4.46
N LYS A 155 -7.40 -17.36 5.15
CA LYS A 155 -8.70 -17.51 5.83
C LYS A 155 -9.88 -17.55 4.87
N TYR A 156 -9.73 -16.97 3.69
CA TYR A 156 -10.83 -16.69 2.76
C TYR A 156 -10.69 -17.43 1.43
N ILE A 157 -9.48 -17.81 1.02
CA ILE A 157 -9.19 -18.27 -0.35
C ILE A 157 -10.04 -19.47 -0.78
N ASP A 158 -10.30 -20.40 0.11
CA ASP A 158 -11.09 -21.60 -0.19
C ASP A 158 -12.55 -21.25 -0.46
N LEU A 159 -13.15 -20.45 0.41
CA LEU A 159 -14.51 -19.96 0.26
C LEU A 159 -14.66 -19.13 -1.03
N ILE A 160 -13.68 -18.26 -1.30
CA ILE A 160 -13.70 -17.41 -2.47
C ILE A 160 -13.57 -18.26 -3.75
N LYS A 161 -12.66 -19.24 -3.76
CA LYS A 161 -12.50 -20.13 -4.93
C LYS A 161 -13.76 -20.94 -5.24
N GLU A 162 -14.53 -21.31 -4.20
CA GLU A 162 -15.78 -22.06 -4.35
C GLU A 162 -16.94 -21.19 -4.87
N HIS A 163 -17.03 -19.92 -4.44
CA HIS A 163 -18.22 -19.11 -4.66
C HIS A 163 -18.04 -17.91 -5.59
N ALA A 164 -16.81 -17.41 -5.80
CA ALA A 164 -16.58 -16.30 -6.72
C ALA A 164 -16.74 -16.73 -8.18
N ARG A 165 -17.35 -15.86 -8.99
CA ARG A 165 -17.40 -15.96 -10.45
C ARG A 165 -16.37 -15.11 -11.14
N GLY A 166 -15.94 -14.06 -10.45
CA GLY A 166 -14.95 -13.11 -10.92
C GLY A 166 -13.52 -13.62 -10.73
N ARG A 167 -12.57 -12.85 -11.27
CA ARG A 167 -11.15 -13.16 -11.19
C ARG A 167 -10.60 -12.98 -9.78
N ILE A 168 -9.84 -13.95 -9.31
CA ILE A 168 -9.18 -13.93 -8.00
C ILE A 168 -7.74 -13.46 -8.19
N ILE A 169 -7.42 -12.30 -7.61
CA ILE A 169 -6.09 -11.71 -7.61
C ILE A 169 -5.55 -11.70 -6.18
N TYR A 170 -4.35 -12.21 -6.00
CA TYR A 170 -3.65 -12.19 -4.72
C TYR A 170 -2.45 -11.24 -4.77
N TYR A 171 -2.29 -10.38 -3.77
CA TYR A 171 -1.13 -9.54 -3.59
C TYR A 171 -0.42 -9.87 -2.27
N GLY A 172 0.77 -10.45 -2.38
CA GLY A 172 1.56 -10.92 -1.25
C GLY A 172 2.21 -9.81 -0.42
N HIS A 173 2.43 -8.63 -0.99
CA HIS A 173 3.21 -7.50 -0.47
C HIS A 173 4.72 -7.74 -0.38
N ASP A 174 5.15 -8.90 0.07
CA ASP A 174 6.50 -9.44 0.03
C ASP A 174 6.42 -10.97 0.09
N LEU A 175 7.49 -11.66 -0.27
CA LEU A 175 7.63 -13.10 -0.04
C LEU A 175 8.08 -13.32 1.40
N HIS A 176 7.15 -13.68 2.28
CA HIS A 176 7.42 -13.89 3.69
C HIS A 176 8.46 -14.99 3.91
N PHE A 177 8.30 -16.13 3.21
CA PHE A 177 9.27 -17.22 3.33
C PHE A 177 10.68 -16.79 2.91
N LEU A 178 10.83 -16.00 1.85
CA LEU A 178 12.13 -15.54 1.37
C LEU A 178 12.79 -14.57 2.36
N ARG A 179 12.01 -13.63 2.90
CA ARG A 179 12.50 -12.67 3.91
C ARG A 179 13.00 -13.38 5.16
N ILE A 180 12.22 -14.34 5.69
CA ILE A 180 12.58 -15.08 6.89
C ILE A 180 13.77 -16.01 6.64
N HIS A 181 13.85 -16.60 5.42
CA HIS A 181 15.01 -17.41 5.02
C HIS A 181 16.30 -16.59 5.00
N ARG A 182 16.27 -15.39 4.42
CA ARG A 182 17.43 -14.47 4.41
C ARG A 182 17.84 -14.01 5.81
N GLU A 183 16.88 -13.85 6.72
CA GLU A 183 17.16 -13.57 8.14
C GLU A 183 17.86 -14.78 8.81
N TYR A 184 17.42 -16.00 8.49
CA TYR A 184 18.10 -17.23 8.91
C TYR A 184 19.54 -17.29 8.40
N GLU A 185 19.80 -16.98 7.13
CA GLU A 185 21.14 -17.00 6.54
C GLU A 185 22.12 -16.06 7.27
N LEU A 186 21.63 -14.93 7.80
CA LEU A 186 22.43 -13.98 8.58
C LEU A 186 22.63 -14.41 10.05
N SER A 187 21.57 -14.92 10.68
CA SER A 187 21.55 -15.19 12.12
C SER A 187 21.98 -16.63 12.49
N GLY A 188 21.76 -17.59 11.58
CA GLY A 188 21.92 -19.02 11.85
C GLY A 188 20.83 -19.62 12.76
N ASP A 189 19.76 -18.90 13.08
CA ASP A 189 18.69 -19.38 13.96
C ASP A 189 17.78 -20.38 13.22
N LYS A 190 17.91 -21.67 13.58
CA LYS A 190 17.12 -22.75 12.99
C LYS A 190 15.60 -22.59 13.10
N LYS A 191 15.11 -21.82 14.06
CA LYS A 191 13.67 -21.55 14.19
C LYS A 191 13.15 -20.75 13.01
N LEU A 192 13.97 -19.81 12.50
CA LEU A 192 13.62 -19.03 11.32
C LEU A 192 13.54 -19.91 10.05
N LEU A 193 14.39 -20.95 9.96
CA LEU A 193 14.30 -21.91 8.87
C LEU A 193 12.97 -22.67 8.89
N GLU A 194 12.57 -23.19 10.03
CA GLU A 194 11.29 -23.90 10.20
C GLU A 194 10.09 -22.96 9.92
N GLU A 195 10.20 -21.73 10.34
CA GLU A 195 9.17 -20.71 10.08
C GLU A 195 9.09 -20.36 8.59
N SER A 196 10.22 -20.21 7.92
CA SER A 196 10.30 -19.98 6.48
C SER A 196 9.62 -21.09 5.67
N GLU A 197 9.86 -22.35 6.00
CA GLU A 197 9.21 -23.48 5.31
C GLU A 197 7.68 -23.49 5.49
N LYS A 198 7.19 -23.19 6.68
CA LYS A 198 5.73 -23.06 6.94
C LYS A 198 5.11 -21.94 6.10
N TRP A 199 5.78 -20.78 6.04
CA TRP A 199 5.31 -19.68 5.20
C TRP A 199 5.32 -20.05 3.73
N LYS A 200 6.35 -20.77 3.27
CA LYS A 200 6.44 -21.24 1.88
C LYS A 200 5.28 -22.14 1.49
N GLU A 201 4.94 -23.12 2.32
CA GLU A 201 3.77 -23.99 2.09
C GLU A 201 2.47 -23.17 1.99
N GLN A 202 2.29 -22.20 2.88
CA GLN A 202 1.09 -21.39 2.96
C GLN A 202 0.97 -20.42 1.78
N GLU A 203 2.06 -19.75 1.39
CA GLU A 203 2.08 -18.82 0.26
C GLU A 203 1.86 -19.58 -1.06
N LEU A 204 2.51 -20.73 -1.26
CA LEU A 204 2.29 -21.55 -2.45
C LEU A 204 0.84 -22.06 -2.55
N TYR A 205 0.25 -22.49 -1.44
CA TYR A 205 -1.16 -22.91 -1.40
C TYR A 205 -2.11 -21.81 -1.89
N ILE A 206 -1.86 -20.56 -1.48
CA ILE A 206 -2.63 -19.39 -1.93
C ILE A 206 -2.40 -19.15 -3.43
N MET A 207 -1.12 -19.16 -3.87
CA MET A 207 -0.74 -18.87 -5.24
C MET A 207 -1.37 -19.81 -6.26
N TYR A 208 -1.46 -21.10 -5.93
CA TYR A 208 -2.13 -22.10 -6.79
C TYR A 208 -3.64 -21.91 -6.90
N LYS A 209 -4.27 -21.21 -5.98
CA LYS A 209 -5.72 -20.96 -5.99
C LYS A 209 -6.11 -19.64 -6.64
N ALA A 210 -5.21 -18.67 -6.63
CA ALA A 210 -5.43 -17.39 -7.30
C ALA A 210 -5.29 -17.51 -8.83
N ASP A 211 -6.03 -16.71 -9.57
CA ASP A 211 -5.94 -16.66 -11.03
C ASP A 211 -4.79 -15.75 -11.50
N MET A 212 -4.28 -14.88 -10.61
CA MET A 212 -3.09 -14.06 -10.79
C MET A 212 -2.50 -13.69 -9.43
N ASN A 213 -1.19 -13.76 -9.34
CA ASN A 213 -0.45 -13.37 -8.14
C ASN A 213 0.36 -12.11 -8.43
N TYR A 214 0.33 -11.15 -7.50
CA TYR A 214 1.10 -9.92 -7.59
C TYR A 214 2.15 -9.86 -6.50
N TYR A 215 3.34 -9.43 -6.91
CA TYR A 215 4.44 -9.11 -6.01
C TYR A 215 5.08 -7.79 -6.42
N PRO A 216 5.80 -7.10 -5.51
CA PRO A 216 6.30 -5.75 -5.78
C PRO A 216 7.49 -5.72 -6.75
N SER A 217 8.13 -6.85 -7.07
CA SER A 217 9.30 -6.87 -7.95
C SER A 217 9.47 -8.14 -8.77
N GLU A 218 10.23 -8.05 -9.86
CA GLU A 218 10.64 -9.19 -10.69
C GLU A 218 11.57 -10.17 -9.93
N VAL A 219 12.23 -9.71 -8.87
CA VAL A 219 13.04 -10.59 -8.00
C VAL A 219 12.17 -11.66 -7.37
N GLU A 220 11.05 -11.26 -6.80
CA GLU A 220 10.09 -12.18 -6.17
C GLU A 220 9.40 -13.08 -7.19
N CYS A 221 9.03 -12.52 -8.36
CA CYS A 221 8.49 -13.32 -9.46
C CYS A 221 9.48 -14.40 -9.91
N THR A 222 10.75 -14.07 -10.00
CA THR A 222 11.82 -15.00 -10.36
C THR A 222 12.00 -16.11 -9.31
N GLU A 223 11.96 -15.76 -8.02
CA GLU A 223 12.04 -16.76 -6.94
C GLU A 223 10.84 -17.71 -6.93
N ILE A 224 9.65 -17.22 -7.22
CA ILE A 224 8.44 -18.05 -7.37
C ILE A 224 8.60 -18.99 -8.58
N HIS A 225 9.02 -18.48 -9.74
CA HIS A 225 9.21 -19.28 -10.94
C HIS A 225 10.37 -20.31 -10.84
N LYS A 226 11.32 -20.12 -9.93
CA LYS A 226 12.31 -21.18 -9.61
C LYS A 226 11.67 -22.36 -8.90
N ILE A 227 10.58 -22.13 -8.15
CA ILE A 227 9.83 -23.19 -7.45
C ILE A 227 8.89 -23.88 -8.43
N ASP A 228 8.08 -23.09 -9.14
CA ASP A 228 7.14 -23.58 -10.14
C ASP A 228 6.91 -22.51 -11.23
N PRO A 229 7.39 -22.75 -12.47
CA PRO A 229 7.25 -21.80 -13.57
C PRO A 229 5.82 -21.62 -14.08
N ASP A 230 4.89 -22.48 -13.70
CA ASP A 230 3.49 -22.42 -14.13
C ASP A 230 2.63 -21.53 -13.22
N ILE A 231 3.14 -21.07 -12.08
CA ILE A 231 2.42 -20.12 -11.22
C ILE A 231 2.25 -18.78 -11.95
N PRO A 232 0.99 -18.32 -12.17
CA PRO A 232 0.76 -17.02 -12.80
C PRO A 232 1.12 -15.89 -11.81
N VAL A 233 2.28 -15.28 -12.04
CA VAL A 233 2.77 -14.18 -11.19
C VAL A 233 3.24 -13.02 -12.04
N LYS A 234 3.09 -11.80 -11.50
CA LYS A 234 3.47 -10.56 -12.15
C LYS A 234 4.01 -9.56 -11.13
N ALA A 235 5.11 -8.92 -11.48
CA ALA A 235 5.57 -7.77 -10.72
C ALA A 235 4.65 -6.57 -10.96
N ILE A 236 4.24 -5.92 -9.89
CA ILE A 236 3.42 -4.71 -9.93
C ILE A 236 4.11 -3.56 -9.19
N THR A 237 3.81 -2.34 -9.60
CA THR A 237 4.33 -1.16 -8.93
C THR A 237 3.91 -1.13 -7.46
N ALA A 238 4.86 -1.20 -6.53
CA ALA A 238 4.58 -1.29 -5.09
C ALA A 238 3.93 0.00 -4.53
N TYR A 239 4.28 1.15 -5.08
CA TYR A 239 3.79 2.46 -4.68
C TYR A 239 3.24 3.20 -5.88
N VAL A 240 2.14 3.96 -5.70
CA VAL A 240 1.47 4.66 -6.79
C VAL A 240 1.22 6.11 -6.39
N TYR A 241 1.77 7.03 -7.15
CA TYR A 241 1.59 8.46 -6.92
C TYR A 241 0.68 9.08 -7.97
N ASP A 242 -0.22 9.96 -7.56
CA ASP A 242 -1.15 10.67 -8.45
C ASP A 242 -0.80 12.17 -8.64
N ARG A 243 0.18 12.65 -7.89
CA ARG A 243 0.65 14.03 -7.95
C ARG A 243 2.16 14.06 -7.87
N PHE A 244 2.77 14.88 -8.71
CA PHE A 244 4.20 15.10 -8.73
C PHE A 244 4.46 16.61 -8.55
N GLN A 245 5.29 16.94 -7.56
CA GLN A 245 5.68 18.31 -7.29
C GLN A 245 7.04 18.56 -7.92
N ASN A 246 7.20 19.72 -8.58
CA ASN A 246 8.51 20.15 -9.00
C ASN A 246 9.24 20.74 -7.77
N ILE A 247 9.98 19.90 -7.07
CA ILE A 247 10.68 20.26 -5.83
C ILE A 247 12.04 20.83 -6.23
N ALA A 248 12.32 22.06 -5.82
CA ALA A 248 13.67 22.62 -5.99
C ALA A 248 14.63 22.00 -4.96
N TYR A 249 15.76 21.47 -5.44
CA TYR A 249 16.80 20.94 -4.58
C TYR A 249 18.01 21.89 -4.54
N MET A 250 18.27 22.46 -3.37
CA MET A 250 19.37 23.40 -3.11
C MET A 250 20.28 22.79 -2.03
N PRO A 251 21.36 22.08 -2.39
CA PRO A 251 22.22 21.41 -1.42
C PRO A 251 22.76 22.34 -0.32
N GLU A 252 23.02 23.58 -0.65
CA GLU A 252 23.56 24.59 0.28
C GLU A 252 22.60 25.03 1.39
N LYS A 253 21.31 24.74 1.22
CA LYS A 253 20.25 24.99 2.23
C LYS A 253 19.83 23.75 3.00
N ARG A 254 20.46 22.62 2.72
CA ARG A 254 20.10 21.33 3.31
C ARG A 254 21.24 20.78 4.15
N ASP A 255 20.88 20.11 5.25
CA ASP A 255 21.87 19.56 6.19
C ASP A 255 21.39 18.22 6.76
N GLY A 256 22.35 17.32 7.00
CA GLY A 256 22.13 16.04 7.66
C GLY A 256 21.73 14.88 6.75
N LEU A 257 21.77 13.70 7.36
CA LEU A 257 21.38 12.42 6.80
C LEU A 257 20.02 12.03 7.36
N LEU A 258 19.19 11.34 6.56
CA LEU A 258 17.85 10.90 6.95
C LEU A 258 17.68 9.39 6.77
N PHE A 259 17.23 8.72 7.83
CA PHE A 259 16.70 7.35 7.75
C PHE A 259 15.22 7.35 8.14
N VAL A 260 14.39 6.68 7.33
CA VAL A 260 12.95 6.51 7.61
C VAL A 260 12.60 5.03 7.63
N GLY A 261 11.99 4.54 8.72
CA GLY A 261 11.56 3.15 8.79
C GLY A 261 10.94 2.75 10.12
N GLY A 262 9.77 2.08 10.09
CA GLY A 262 9.14 1.55 11.29
C GLY A 262 9.94 0.41 11.92
N PHE A 263 10.20 0.48 13.21
CA PHE A 263 11.05 -0.47 13.95
C PHE A 263 10.32 -1.76 14.36
N GLY A 264 9.05 -1.88 14.08
CA GLY A 264 8.36 -3.17 14.11
C GLY A 264 8.83 -4.16 13.02
N HIS A 265 9.65 -3.68 12.08
CA HIS A 265 10.28 -4.48 11.03
C HIS A 265 11.76 -4.65 11.32
N THR A 266 12.18 -5.87 11.63
CA THR A 266 13.53 -6.20 12.12
C THR A 266 14.67 -5.68 11.23
N PRO A 267 14.60 -5.71 9.88
CA PRO A 267 15.65 -5.14 9.04
C PRO A 267 15.95 -3.66 9.29
N ASN A 268 14.97 -2.89 9.75
CA ASN A 268 15.17 -1.46 10.02
C ASN A 268 16.00 -1.23 11.28
N LEU A 269 15.78 -2.04 12.31
CA LEU A 269 16.55 -1.98 13.56
C LEU A 269 18.00 -2.36 13.28
N ASP A 270 18.22 -3.49 12.63
CA ASP A 270 19.52 -3.97 12.23
C ASP A 270 20.30 -2.92 11.38
N ALA A 271 19.66 -2.34 10.40
CA ALA A 271 20.26 -1.33 9.53
C ALA A 271 20.74 -0.09 10.31
N VAL A 272 19.90 0.42 11.23
CA VAL A 272 20.26 1.60 12.03
C VAL A 272 21.38 1.27 13.02
N GLN A 273 21.34 0.13 13.69
CA GLN A 273 22.41 -0.30 14.60
C GLN A 273 23.74 -0.47 13.88
N TRP A 274 23.73 -1.20 12.74
CA TRP A 274 24.95 -1.38 11.95
C TRP A 274 25.52 -0.04 11.45
N PHE A 275 24.65 0.86 10.96
CA PHE A 275 25.06 2.17 10.49
C PHE A 275 25.70 3.00 11.60
N LEU A 276 25.08 3.04 12.78
CA LEU A 276 25.58 3.77 13.95
C LEU A 276 26.91 3.21 14.49
N ASP A 277 27.07 1.88 14.47
CA ASP A 277 28.24 1.21 15.03
C ASP A 277 29.46 1.26 14.08
N LYS A 278 29.24 1.19 12.76
CA LYS A 278 30.31 0.92 11.80
C LYS A 278 30.55 2.05 10.79
N ILE A 279 29.56 2.87 10.49
CA ILE A 279 29.61 3.81 9.38
C ILE A 279 29.54 5.26 9.86
N TYR A 280 28.54 5.57 10.65
CA TYR A 280 28.24 6.96 11.04
C TYR A 280 29.37 7.66 11.83
N PRO A 281 30.14 7.03 12.72
CA PRO A 281 31.22 7.70 13.45
C PRO A 281 32.25 8.34 12.50
N GLU A 282 32.69 7.63 11.47
CA GLU A 282 33.66 8.16 10.49
C GLU A 282 33.03 9.23 9.57
N VAL A 283 31.76 9.00 9.15
CA VAL A 283 31.00 9.99 8.37
C VAL A 283 30.84 11.28 9.17
N TYR A 284 30.42 11.19 10.44
CA TYR A 284 30.23 12.37 11.30
C TYR A 284 31.52 13.12 11.57
N GLN A 285 32.62 12.42 11.81
CA GLN A 285 33.93 13.04 12.00
C GLN A 285 34.37 13.90 10.81
N THR A 286 33.98 13.51 9.60
CA THR A 286 34.38 14.21 8.37
C THR A 286 33.39 15.31 7.96
N THR A 287 32.09 15.01 8.07
CA THR A 287 31.04 15.89 7.51
C THR A 287 30.33 16.75 8.56
N HIS A 288 30.41 16.39 9.81
CA HIS A 288 29.61 16.93 10.93
C HIS A 288 28.08 16.89 10.66
N ALA A 289 27.64 16.06 9.73
CA ALA A 289 26.25 15.94 9.32
C ALA A 289 25.39 15.26 10.40
N PRO A 290 24.34 15.89 10.94
CA PRO A 290 23.44 15.22 11.87
C PRO A 290 22.70 14.05 11.18
N PHE A 291 22.42 13.00 11.93
CA PHE A 291 21.69 11.83 11.45
C PHE A 291 20.31 11.76 12.09
N TYR A 292 19.28 11.99 11.29
CA TYR A 292 17.87 11.95 11.69
C TYR A 292 17.29 10.56 11.50
N ILE A 293 16.78 9.98 12.59
CA ILE A 293 16.15 8.67 12.62
C ILE A 293 14.65 8.84 12.86
N VAL A 294 13.83 8.43 11.88
CA VAL A 294 12.38 8.58 11.89
C VAL A 294 11.72 7.22 11.77
N GLY A 295 10.77 6.93 12.65
CA GLY A 295 9.95 5.71 12.56
C GLY A 295 9.18 5.39 13.82
N SER A 296 8.08 4.66 13.64
CA SER A 296 7.24 4.16 14.73
C SER A 296 7.89 2.98 15.44
N ASN A 297 7.45 2.72 16.68
CA ASN A 297 7.85 1.54 17.48
C ASN A 297 9.36 1.41 17.69
N ALA A 298 10.08 2.52 17.79
CA ALA A 298 11.51 2.51 18.07
C ALA A 298 11.76 1.91 19.48
N PRO A 299 12.62 0.88 19.61
CA PRO A 299 12.94 0.29 20.89
C PRO A 299 13.81 1.23 21.72
N LYS A 300 14.01 0.88 23.01
CA LYS A 300 14.78 1.72 23.93
C LYS A 300 16.21 1.94 23.46
N GLU A 301 16.84 0.93 22.88
CA GLU A 301 18.20 1.01 22.33
C GLU A 301 18.35 2.11 21.26
N ILE A 302 17.26 2.49 20.62
CA ILE A 302 17.23 3.60 19.64
C ILE A 302 16.76 4.89 20.30
N THR A 303 15.69 4.87 21.11
CA THR A 303 15.11 6.09 21.71
C THR A 303 15.99 6.74 22.77
N GLU A 304 16.86 5.96 23.43
CA GLU A 304 17.76 6.41 24.49
C GLU A 304 19.20 6.71 23.98
N LEU A 305 19.39 6.75 22.63
CA LEU A 305 20.68 7.10 22.03
C LEU A 305 21.12 8.50 22.43
N THR A 306 22.37 8.60 22.91
CA THR A 306 23.06 9.85 23.27
C THR A 306 24.27 10.12 22.37
N THR A 307 24.37 9.40 21.25
CA THR A 307 25.48 9.55 20.30
C THR A 307 25.47 10.94 19.70
N GLU A 308 26.63 11.59 19.67
CA GLU A 308 26.80 12.93 19.13
C GLU A 308 26.34 12.98 17.65
N GLY A 309 25.60 14.01 17.29
CA GLY A 309 25.05 14.20 15.96
C GLY A 309 23.81 13.34 15.62
N VAL A 310 23.39 12.39 16.50
CA VAL A 310 22.19 11.57 16.26
C VAL A 310 20.94 12.23 16.82
N VAL A 311 19.91 12.32 16.00
CA VAL A 311 18.61 12.90 16.37
C VAL A 311 17.50 11.90 16.12
N VAL A 312 16.98 11.28 17.19
CA VAL A 312 15.86 10.35 17.09
C VAL A 312 14.55 11.10 17.21
N LYS A 313 13.75 11.10 16.14
CA LYS A 313 12.44 11.76 16.04
C LYS A 313 11.28 10.86 16.45
N GLY A 314 11.46 9.54 16.38
CA GLY A 314 10.35 8.62 16.56
C GLY A 314 9.29 8.72 15.42
N PHE A 315 8.02 8.51 15.79
CA PHE A 315 6.91 8.73 14.83
C PHE A 315 6.66 10.23 14.65
N VAL A 316 6.55 10.65 13.39
CA VAL A 316 6.27 12.05 13.00
C VAL A 316 5.02 12.12 12.10
N SER A 317 4.39 13.28 12.00
CA SER A 317 3.31 13.50 11.04
C SER A 317 3.82 13.50 9.59
N GLU A 318 2.91 13.36 8.63
CA GLU A 318 3.27 13.39 7.20
C GLU A 318 3.87 14.76 6.82
N GLU A 319 3.36 15.85 7.39
CA GLU A 319 3.89 17.20 7.19
C GLU A 319 5.31 17.33 7.75
N GLU A 320 5.59 16.81 8.93
CA GLU A 320 6.93 16.83 9.53
C GLU A 320 7.90 15.93 8.73
N LEU A 321 7.45 14.78 8.27
CA LEU A 321 8.25 13.90 7.40
C LEU A 321 8.61 14.60 6.08
N GLN A 322 7.66 15.29 5.45
CA GLN A 322 7.92 16.10 4.25
C GLN A 322 8.91 17.21 4.51
N GLN A 323 8.83 17.87 5.67
CA GLN A 323 9.82 18.89 6.08
C GLN A 323 11.21 18.29 6.22
N LEU A 324 11.35 17.09 6.81
CA LEU A 324 12.63 16.38 6.94
C LEU A 324 13.21 15.99 5.58
N TYR A 325 12.39 15.48 4.64
CA TYR A 325 12.83 15.23 3.27
C TYR A 325 13.26 16.50 2.53
N SER A 326 12.73 17.67 2.90
CA SER A 326 13.12 18.97 2.35
C SER A 326 14.33 19.58 3.04
N TYR A 327 14.53 19.28 4.32
CA TYR A 327 15.61 19.81 5.15
C TYR A 327 16.89 18.97 5.01
N CYS A 328 16.79 17.64 5.06
CA CYS A 328 17.97 16.78 4.98
C CYS A 328 18.62 16.83 3.60
N ARG A 329 19.96 16.71 3.59
CA ARG A 329 20.76 16.77 2.36
C ARG A 329 20.72 15.44 1.61
N MET A 330 20.69 14.32 2.33
CA MET A 330 20.78 12.97 1.77
C MET A 330 19.98 11.98 2.62
N ALA A 331 19.38 10.99 1.98
CA ALA A 331 18.82 9.81 2.67
C ALA A 331 19.85 8.67 2.66
N VAL A 332 19.87 7.88 3.74
CA VAL A 332 20.67 6.66 3.85
C VAL A 332 19.79 5.47 4.15
N VAL A 333 19.94 4.39 3.39
CA VAL A 333 19.11 3.18 3.53
C VAL A 333 20.01 1.96 3.59
N PRO A 334 20.74 1.73 4.72
CA PRO A 334 21.78 0.73 4.84
C PRO A 334 21.21 -0.64 5.27
N LEU A 335 20.28 -1.19 4.50
CA LEU A 335 19.67 -2.49 4.79
C LEU A 335 20.62 -3.64 4.45
N ARG A 336 20.78 -4.61 5.36
CA ARG A 336 21.61 -5.81 5.14
C ARG A 336 20.79 -7.02 4.70
N TYR A 337 19.50 -7.05 5.00
CA TYR A 337 18.58 -8.08 4.57
C TYR A 337 17.15 -7.55 4.41
N GLY A 338 16.31 -8.33 3.78
CA GLY A 338 14.91 -8.03 3.52
C GLY A 338 14.46 -8.61 2.19
N ALA A 339 13.18 -8.51 1.90
CA ALA A 339 12.58 -8.85 0.62
C ALA A 339 11.65 -7.71 0.16
N GLY A 340 11.26 -7.71 -1.10
CA GLY A 340 10.35 -6.72 -1.67
C GLY A 340 10.96 -5.35 -1.92
N VAL A 341 10.23 -4.50 -2.62
CA VAL A 341 10.58 -3.09 -2.89
C VAL A 341 10.61 -2.29 -1.60
N LYS A 342 11.70 -1.59 -1.38
CA LYS A 342 11.89 -0.79 -0.16
C LYS A 342 11.21 0.57 -0.27
N GLY A 343 10.02 0.67 0.31
CA GLY A 343 9.20 1.89 0.27
C GLY A 343 9.91 3.18 0.65
N LYS A 344 10.85 3.11 1.59
CA LYS A 344 11.66 4.26 1.99
C LYS A 344 12.59 4.78 0.88
N VAL A 345 13.05 3.90 -0.02
CA VAL A 345 13.82 4.31 -1.21
C VAL A 345 12.88 4.98 -2.22
N VAL A 346 11.74 4.36 -2.51
CA VAL A 346 10.74 4.94 -3.43
C VAL A 346 10.21 6.29 -2.90
N GLU A 347 9.97 6.41 -1.61
CA GLU A 347 9.51 7.66 -0.99
C GLU A 347 10.60 8.74 -1.04
N ALA A 348 11.86 8.40 -0.76
CA ALA A 348 12.97 9.33 -0.89
C ALA A 348 13.16 9.79 -2.36
N LEU A 349 13.00 8.90 -3.35
CA LEU A 349 12.97 9.25 -4.78
C LEU A 349 11.81 10.21 -5.09
N TYR A 350 10.62 9.96 -4.53
CA TYR A 350 9.45 10.82 -4.71
C TYR A 350 9.67 12.24 -4.21
N TYR A 351 10.32 12.41 -3.07
CA TYR A 351 10.72 13.72 -2.54
C TYR A 351 11.99 14.27 -3.18
N GLY A 352 12.64 13.50 -4.05
CA GLY A 352 13.84 13.92 -4.78
C GLY A 352 15.06 14.14 -3.89
N ILE A 353 15.13 13.50 -2.73
CA ILE A 353 16.34 13.54 -1.90
C ILE A 353 17.36 12.53 -2.43
N PRO A 354 18.64 12.91 -2.64
CA PRO A 354 19.69 11.96 -3.02
C PRO A 354 19.83 10.80 -2.02
N ILE A 355 20.08 9.60 -2.51
CA ILE A 355 20.07 8.39 -1.70
C ILE A 355 21.40 7.65 -1.80
N VAL A 356 21.91 7.20 -0.64
CA VAL A 356 22.95 6.16 -0.55
C VAL A 356 22.31 4.93 0.11
N THR A 357 22.47 3.78 -0.52
CA THR A 357 21.83 2.55 -0.07
C THR A 357 22.73 1.33 -0.32
N THR A 358 22.30 0.18 0.18
CA THR A 358 22.90 -1.13 -0.15
C THR A 358 22.18 -1.77 -1.35
N SER A 359 22.73 -2.83 -1.89
CA SER A 359 22.06 -3.65 -2.92
C SER A 359 20.70 -4.16 -2.44
N VAL A 360 20.59 -4.55 -1.16
CA VAL A 360 19.32 -4.92 -0.52
C VAL A 360 18.33 -3.76 -0.51
N GLY A 361 18.79 -2.54 -0.24
CA GLY A 361 17.92 -1.36 -0.25
C GLY A 361 17.43 -0.97 -1.65
N ALA A 362 18.23 -1.20 -2.67
CA ALA A 362 17.89 -0.96 -4.08
C ALA A 362 17.08 -2.09 -4.73
N GLU A 363 17.05 -3.28 -4.08
CA GLU A 363 16.44 -4.48 -4.62
C GLU A 363 14.99 -4.27 -5.09
N GLY A 364 14.69 -4.76 -6.28
CA GLY A 364 13.35 -4.74 -6.86
C GLY A 364 12.91 -3.41 -7.46
N ILE A 365 13.79 -2.39 -7.47
CA ILE A 365 13.53 -1.10 -8.11
C ILE A 365 14.36 -1.05 -9.38
N GLU A 366 13.76 -1.38 -10.52
CA GLU A 366 14.45 -1.56 -11.79
C GLU A 366 15.18 -0.29 -12.25
N GLY A 367 16.49 -0.41 -12.58
CA GLY A 367 17.29 0.72 -13.06
C GLY A 367 17.58 1.81 -12.04
N VAL A 368 17.35 1.57 -10.76
CA VAL A 368 17.59 2.57 -9.69
C VAL A 368 19.08 2.84 -9.47
N ASP A 369 19.97 1.91 -9.82
CA ASP A 369 21.42 2.04 -9.66
C ASP A 369 22.01 3.21 -10.46
N ASP A 370 21.34 3.66 -11.52
CA ASP A 370 21.70 4.86 -12.28
C ASP A 370 21.31 6.17 -11.59
N ILE A 371 20.58 6.10 -10.48
CA ILE A 371 19.94 7.22 -9.82
C ILE A 371 20.41 7.40 -8.38
N VAL A 372 20.60 6.27 -7.67
CA VAL A 372 21.05 6.23 -6.28
C VAL A 372 22.47 5.66 -6.20
N ALA A 373 23.19 5.97 -5.13
CA ALA A 373 24.50 5.38 -4.90
C ALA A 373 24.35 4.05 -4.13
N VAL A 374 24.75 2.93 -4.73
CA VAL A 374 24.67 1.59 -4.13
C VAL A 374 26.04 1.13 -3.67
N GLN A 375 26.16 0.75 -2.40
CA GLN A 375 27.40 0.22 -1.80
C GLN A 375 27.03 -0.77 -0.68
N ASP A 376 27.70 -1.91 -0.61
CA ASP A 376 27.45 -2.92 0.42
C ASP A 376 28.53 -2.95 1.51
N GLU A 377 29.76 -2.55 1.18
CA GLU A 377 30.91 -2.57 2.08
C GLU A 377 30.97 -1.31 2.94
N GLU A 378 31.28 -1.46 4.25
CA GLU A 378 31.35 -0.38 5.23
C GLU A 378 32.22 0.79 4.75
N LYS A 379 33.45 0.49 4.30
CA LYS A 379 34.39 1.53 3.81
C LYS A 379 33.86 2.25 2.57
N ALA A 380 33.25 1.50 1.64
CA ALA A 380 32.69 2.08 0.43
C ALA A 380 31.49 2.98 0.73
N LEU A 381 30.65 2.62 1.70
CA LEU A 381 29.55 3.45 2.18
C LEU A 381 30.07 4.74 2.79
N ILE A 382 31.07 4.68 3.70
CA ILE A 382 31.70 5.84 4.33
C ILE A 382 32.25 6.78 3.27
N GLU A 383 33.08 6.26 2.35
CA GLU A 383 33.67 7.07 1.28
C GLU A 383 32.61 7.71 0.37
N THR A 384 31.59 6.94 0.00
CA THR A 384 30.52 7.41 -0.89
C THR A 384 29.70 8.50 -0.24
N ILE A 385 29.26 8.31 1.01
CA ILE A 385 28.51 9.34 1.75
C ILE A 385 29.34 10.60 1.90
N THR A 386 30.59 10.48 2.35
CA THR A 386 31.47 11.62 2.59
C THR A 386 31.75 12.41 1.31
N LYS A 387 32.06 11.73 0.20
CA LYS A 387 32.33 12.37 -1.09
C LYS A 387 31.09 13.06 -1.68
N LEU A 388 29.93 12.40 -1.59
CA LEU A 388 28.67 12.95 -2.12
C LEU A 388 28.16 14.11 -1.29
N TYR A 389 28.35 14.11 0.03
CA TYR A 389 27.81 15.14 0.93
C TYR A 389 28.23 16.55 0.53
N ASP A 390 29.46 16.71 0.05
CA ASP A 390 30.00 17.98 -0.41
C ASP A 390 29.95 18.18 -1.94
N ASN A 391 29.55 17.16 -2.70
CA ASN A 391 29.48 17.24 -4.15
C ASN A 391 28.10 17.74 -4.64
N ARG A 392 27.95 19.09 -4.65
CA ARG A 392 26.69 19.75 -5.06
C ARG A 392 26.21 19.34 -6.45
N ALA A 393 27.10 19.18 -7.41
CA ALA A 393 26.73 18.83 -8.79
C ALA A 393 26.13 17.41 -8.85
N ALA A 394 26.78 16.45 -8.21
CA ALA A 394 26.27 15.07 -8.16
C ALA A 394 24.91 14.98 -7.42
N LEU A 395 24.75 15.70 -6.32
CA LEU A 395 23.48 15.73 -5.56
C LEU A 395 22.33 16.32 -6.40
N ILE A 396 22.56 17.37 -7.17
CA ILE A 396 21.57 17.97 -8.07
C ILE A 396 21.24 17.00 -9.21
N GLU A 397 22.24 16.34 -9.78
CA GLU A 397 22.02 15.33 -10.82
C GLU A 397 21.15 14.16 -10.31
N MET A 398 21.47 13.61 -9.15
CA MET A 398 20.67 12.55 -8.51
C MET A 398 19.25 13.00 -8.28
N HIS A 399 19.03 14.21 -7.76
CA HIS A 399 17.70 14.79 -7.58
C HIS A 399 16.91 14.84 -8.89
N ASN A 400 17.49 15.39 -9.96
CA ASN A 400 16.83 15.54 -11.24
C ASN A 400 16.46 14.17 -11.86
N LYS A 401 17.34 13.18 -11.76
CA LYS A 401 17.09 11.81 -12.18
C LYS A 401 15.94 11.17 -11.40
N SER A 402 15.91 11.35 -10.06
CA SER A 402 14.85 10.83 -9.19
C SER A 402 13.48 11.36 -9.57
N GLN A 403 13.34 12.68 -9.82
CA GLN A 403 12.06 13.29 -10.19
C GLN A 403 11.49 12.73 -11.50
N LYS A 404 12.32 12.52 -12.49
CA LYS A 404 11.90 11.92 -13.75
C LYS A 404 11.52 10.45 -13.55
N TYR A 405 12.38 9.67 -12.91
CA TYR A 405 12.21 8.25 -12.70
C TYR A 405 10.91 7.93 -11.96
N ILE A 406 10.62 8.65 -10.87
CA ILE A 406 9.42 8.40 -10.06
C ILE A 406 8.14 8.69 -10.86
N CYS A 407 8.15 9.69 -11.72
CA CYS A 407 7.03 9.99 -12.60
C CYS A 407 6.80 8.90 -13.65
N ASP A 408 7.88 8.41 -14.25
CA ASP A 408 7.82 7.41 -15.34
C ASP A 408 7.41 6.02 -14.84
N HIS A 409 7.82 5.62 -13.62
CA HIS A 409 7.66 4.25 -13.11
C HIS A 409 6.59 4.10 -12.01
N PHE A 410 6.27 5.17 -11.26
CA PHE A 410 5.40 5.11 -10.08
C PHE A 410 4.14 6.00 -10.18
N SER A 411 3.81 6.48 -11.38
CA SER A 411 2.56 7.18 -11.62
C SER A 411 1.35 6.23 -11.64
N THR A 412 0.16 6.79 -11.40
CA THR A 412 -1.11 6.03 -11.52
C THR A 412 -1.25 5.36 -12.88
N ASP A 413 -0.78 6.02 -13.96
CA ASP A 413 -0.91 5.48 -15.32
C ASP A 413 0.14 4.39 -15.58
N ALA A 414 1.36 4.53 -15.07
CA ALA A 414 2.38 3.49 -15.11
C ALA A 414 1.89 2.23 -14.39
N ALA A 415 1.44 2.36 -13.13
CA ALA A 415 0.91 1.24 -12.36
C ALA A 415 -0.30 0.58 -13.04
N TRP A 416 -1.23 1.40 -13.55
CA TRP A 416 -2.42 0.88 -14.25
C TRP A 416 -2.06 0.10 -15.51
N SER A 417 -1.09 0.55 -16.29
CA SER A 417 -0.67 -0.13 -17.52
C SER A 417 -0.25 -1.59 -17.28
N VAL A 418 0.31 -1.88 -16.13
CA VAL A 418 0.75 -3.21 -15.73
C VAL A 418 -0.43 -4.14 -15.42
N ILE A 419 -1.43 -3.66 -14.67
CA ILE A 419 -2.52 -4.50 -14.15
C ILE A 419 -3.82 -4.42 -14.94
N ALA A 420 -3.97 -3.46 -15.86
CA ALA A 420 -5.23 -3.19 -16.56
C ALA A 420 -5.86 -4.42 -17.22
N LYS A 421 -5.07 -5.32 -17.79
CA LYS A 421 -5.55 -6.55 -18.44
C LYS A 421 -6.17 -7.53 -17.45
N ASP A 422 -5.72 -7.52 -16.20
CA ASP A 422 -6.20 -8.44 -15.16
C ASP A 422 -7.55 -7.99 -14.60
N PHE A 423 -7.87 -6.71 -14.71
CA PHE A 423 -9.14 -6.12 -14.30
C PHE A 423 -10.19 -5.99 -15.42
N ASN A 424 -9.75 -6.08 -16.69
CA ASN A 424 -10.61 -5.88 -17.88
C ASN A 424 -10.82 -7.15 -18.71
N TYR A 425 -10.64 -8.32 -18.11
CA TYR A 425 -10.82 -9.61 -18.77
C TYR A 425 -12.27 -9.88 -19.17
#